data_aaa9fc3ee5d7ee8764c222664d1d314e
#
_entry.id   aaa9fc3ee5d7ee8764c222664d1d314e
#
_cell.length_a   1.000
_cell.length_b   1.000
_cell.length_c   1.000
_cell.angle_alpha   90.00
_cell.angle_beta   90.00
_cell.angle_gamma   90.00
#
_symmetry.space_group_name_H-M   'P 1'
#
loop_
_entity.id
_entity.type
_entity.pdbx_description
1 polymer ?
#
loop_
_entity_poly.entity_id
_entity_poly.type
_entity_poly.pdbx_seq_one_letter_code
_entity_poly.pdbx_strand_id
1 'polypeptide(L)'
;MKTETTENRVYFNKPQRLTQLIGANTTVIVAGRRTGKTDSIAAPFVLRNMQRMPGSTGGIVVPTFKHGLTNTIPGLLAAWKRWGFINGIHYVIGRKPPKSFAKPITEPHDCEHVISFYNGSVAVIISQDRPGSSNSLTLSWLLIDEAKFIDYDKLKDETLPANGGIRSFFGRRSFNHSIMILSDMPQTKKGSWFLHYREKMDVELIEAIKAAVYEIWRIKQRIKSLRSSQLPIPNHLRKQLRHLDKRLNQMRSVAVYYKEYSSIENLQLLGEGYIKQMKRDLTPLTFQTSILCQRIGIAKDGFYSSMKERHKYDASDFERLDEFFKREWVIGDSGLNPDNSITTSQFPIDSTADADVNPLAPLCIGMDYNANINWIVCGQPSGRRLNVVKSFYVKFERKLPELVADFCAYYSAHRNKTVVFYYDSTALGGNYAVNDQDFRWVIIHEFERHGWRVEDVYLGNPMRHDEKYLLINQGFAGKQRLMPFFNRQNNDDLILAIQSAGVARGRLGFRKDKAGEKLAETEEDLLEHRTDGTDAFDTLYIGCEKFPYRESVSIPMSGIL
;
A
#
# COMPACT_ATOMS: atom_id res chain seq x y z
N MET A 1 -7.34 33.07 -43.08
CA MET A 1 -7.32 33.09 -41.61
C MET A 1 -6.86 31.72 -41.12
N LYS A 2 -5.62 31.60 -40.64
CA LYS A 2 -5.17 30.39 -39.95
C LYS A 2 -5.79 30.41 -38.56
N THR A 3 -6.75 29.53 -38.29
CA THR A 3 -7.25 29.28 -36.95
C THR A 3 -6.08 28.71 -36.14
N GLU A 4 -5.46 29.52 -35.30
CA GLU A 4 -4.58 29.05 -34.25
C GLU A 4 -5.42 28.16 -33.31
N THR A 5 -5.24 26.88 -33.42
CA THR A 5 -5.74 25.91 -32.40
C THR A 5 -4.94 26.19 -31.14
N THR A 6 -5.49 26.95 -30.22
CA THR A 6 -4.97 27.06 -28.85
C THR A 6 -5.00 25.70 -28.22
N GLU A 7 -3.85 25.02 -28.14
CA GLU A 7 -3.69 23.78 -27.37
C GLU A 7 -3.99 24.07 -25.89
N ASN A 8 -5.13 23.65 -25.41
CA ASN A 8 -5.43 23.70 -23.97
C ASN A 8 -4.54 22.69 -23.24
N ARG A 9 -3.43 23.15 -22.69
CA ARG A 9 -2.53 22.32 -21.89
C ARG A 9 -3.09 22.14 -20.49
N VAL A 10 -3.40 20.90 -20.13
CA VAL A 10 -3.84 20.52 -18.78
C VAL A 10 -2.61 20.16 -17.96
N TYR A 11 -2.40 20.83 -16.84
CA TYR A 11 -1.34 20.52 -15.91
C TYR A 11 -1.82 19.47 -14.89
N PHE A 12 -1.02 18.42 -14.70
CA PHE A 12 -1.21 17.41 -13.67
C PHE A 12 -0.01 17.35 -12.74
N ASN A 13 -0.23 17.36 -11.43
CA ASN A 13 0.82 17.08 -10.44
C ASN A 13 1.26 15.61 -10.49
N LYS A 14 2.32 15.27 -9.75
CA LYS A 14 2.89 13.91 -9.74
C LYS A 14 1.87 12.81 -9.38
N PRO A 15 1.07 12.92 -8.29
CA PRO A 15 0.00 11.97 -7.98
C PRO A 15 -0.96 11.73 -9.14
N GLN A 16 -1.44 12.81 -9.73
CA GLN A 16 -2.42 12.78 -10.81
C GLN A 16 -1.84 12.09 -12.06
N ARG A 17 -0.61 12.48 -12.45
CA ARG A 17 0.08 11.86 -13.59
C ARG A 17 0.32 10.37 -13.38
N LEU A 18 0.82 9.97 -12.22
CA LEU A 18 1.08 8.55 -11.93
C LEU A 18 -0.20 7.72 -11.95
N THR A 19 -1.28 8.22 -11.34
CA THR A 19 -2.58 7.53 -11.36
C THR A 19 -3.08 7.31 -12.79
N GLN A 20 -2.99 8.32 -13.66
CA GLN A 20 -3.40 8.20 -15.06
C GLN A 20 -2.48 7.26 -15.85
N LEU A 21 -1.17 7.35 -15.62
CA LEU A 21 -0.16 6.55 -16.30
C LEU A 21 -0.30 5.07 -15.96
N ILE A 22 -0.46 4.73 -14.69
CA ILE A 22 -0.63 3.34 -14.25
C ILE A 22 -1.97 2.80 -14.74
N GLY A 23 -3.07 3.49 -14.48
CA GLY A 23 -4.40 3.13 -14.95
C GLY A 23 -4.83 1.72 -14.53
N ALA A 24 -4.52 1.31 -13.30
CA ALA A 24 -4.88 0.03 -12.73
C ALA A 24 -6.40 -0.16 -12.69
N ASN A 25 -6.85 -1.42 -12.73
CA ASN A 25 -8.27 -1.77 -12.60
C ASN A 25 -8.81 -1.34 -11.23
N THR A 26 -8.09 -1.65 -10.16
CA THR A 26 -8.40 -1.14 -8.82
C THR A 26 -7.39 -0.06 -8.45
N THR A 27 -7.88 1.14 -8.14
CA THR A 27 -7.03 2.28 -7.78
C THR A 27 -7.50 2.87 -6.47
N VAL A 28 -6.62 2.95 -5.48
CA VAL A 28 -6.90 3.53 -4.16
C VAL A 28 -5.93 4.70 -3.92
N ILE A 29 -6.46 5.89 -3.81
CA ILE A 29 -5.67 7.10 -3.55
C ILE A 29 -6.11 7.72 -2.24
N VAL A 30 -5.23 7.62 -1.26
CA VAL A 30 -5.38 8.33 0.01
C VAL A 30 -4.57 9.62 -0.10
N ALA A 31 -5.23 10.75 -0.10
CA ALA A 31 -4.49 12.00 -0.37
C ALA A 31 -5.03 13.16 0.45
N GLY A 32 -4.11 13.99 0.93
CA GLY A 32 -4.42 15.18 1.69
C GLY A 32 -5.40 16.11 0.97
N ARG A 33 -6.01 17.03 1.70
CA ARG A 33 -6.92 18.02 1.14
C ARG A 33 -6.23 18.88 0.09
N ARG A 34 -6.97 19.31 -0.94
CA ARG A 34 -6.46 20.15 -2.04
C ARG A 34 -5.38 19.51 -2.92
N THR A 35 -5.22 18.19 -2.90
CA THR A 35 -4.36 17.46 -3.87
C THR A 35 -5.00 17.34 -5.26
N GLY A 36 -6.24 17.78 -5.43
CA GLY A 36 -6.98 17.70 -6.70
C GLY A 36 -7.55 16.31 -6.98
N LYS A 37 -7.92 15.54 -5.92
CA LYS A 37 -8.52 14.19 -6.07
C LYS A 37 -9.72 14.18 -7.01
N THR A 38 -10.72 14.99 -6.74
CA THR A 38 -11.98 15.00 -7.50
C THR A 38 -11.77 15.54 -8.91
N ASP A 39 -11.05 16.67 -9.03
CA ASP A 39 -10.84 17.40 -10.26
C ASP A 39 -9.97 16.65 -11.29
N SER A 40 -8.86 16.08 -10.84
CA SER A 40 -7.81 15.60 -11.75
C SER A 40 -7.47 14.11 -11.57
N ILE A 41 -8.18 13.40 -10.68
CA ILE A 41 -8.10 11.95 -10.53
C ILE A 41 -9.46 11.32 -10.83
N ALA A 42 -10.53 11.72 -10.10
CA ALA A 42 -11.88 11.17 -10.32
C ALA A 42 -12.45 11.57 -11.68
N ALA A 43 -12.38 12.86 -12.04
CA ALA A 43 -12.97 13.35 -13.28
C ALA A 43 -12.43 12.68 -14.55
N PRO A 44 -11.09 12.48 -14.71
CA PRO A 44 -10.55 11.71 -15.83
C PRO A 44 -10.95 10.23 -15.80
N PHE A 45 -11.05 9.62 -14.61
CA PHE A 45 -11.46 8.23 -14.47
C PHE A 45 -12.89 8.01 -14.96
N VAL A 46 -13.83 8.82 -14.47
CA VAL A 46 -15.25 8.75 -14.87
C VAL A 46 -15.38 9.03 -16.37
N LEU A 47 -14.77 10.12 -16.87
CA LEU A 47 -14.84 10.50 -18.27
C LEU A 47 -14.28 9.41 -19.19
N ARG A 48 -13.11 8.87 -18.86
CA ARG A 48 -12.49 7.77 -19.62
C ARG A 48 -13.41 6.56 -19.70
N ASN A 49 -13.98 6.15 -18.57
CA ASN A 49 -14.84 4.98 -18.51
C ASN A 49 -16.13 5.20 -19.32
N MET A 50 -16.76 6.36 -19.19
CA MET A 50 -17.95 6.71 -19.99
C MET A 50 -17.64 6.78 -21.49
N GLN A 51 -16.49 7.34 -21.89
CA GLN A 51 -16.11 7.41 -23.31
C GLN A 51 -15.71 6.06 -23.89
N ARG A 52 -15.01 5.23 -23.12
CA ARG A 52 -14.43 3.97 -23.61
C ARG A 52 -15.39 2.78 -23.53
N MET A 53 -16.48 2.92 -22.79
CA MET A 53 -17.54 1.91 -22.66
C MET A 53 -18.91 2.52 -23.03
N PRO A 54 -19.16 2.81 -24.33
CA PRO A 54 -20.43 3.38 -24.77
C PRO A 54 -21.61 2.49 -24.35
N GLY A 55 -22.68 3.11 -23.86
CA GLY A 55 -23.87 2.39 -23.40
C GLY A 55 -23.74 1.71 -22.03
N SER A 56 -22.58 1.74 -21.38
CA SER A 56 -22.38 1.13 -20.07
C SER A 56 -22.99 1.96 -18.93
N THR A 57 -23.26 1.29 -17.81
CA THR A 57 -23.65 1.93 -16.56
C THR A 57 -22.48 1.90 -15.57
N GLY A 58 -22.14 3.02 -14.96
CA GLY A 58 -21.18 3.12 -13.87
C GLY A 58 -21.82 3.65 -12.60
N GLY A 59 -21.15 3.48 -11.47
CA GLY A 59 -21.60 3.97 -10.17
C GLY A 59 -20.66 5.02 -9.59
N ILE A 60 -21.23 6.08 -9.03
CA ILE A 60 -20.53 7.08 -8.21
C ILE A 60 -21.08 6.96 -6.79
N VAL A 61 -20.31 6.32 -5.92
CA VAL A 61 -20.71 6.08 -4.51
C VAL A 61 -20.28 7.27 -3.67
N VAL A 62 -21.22 7.81 -2.93
CA VAL A 62 -21.04 8.96 -2.04
C VAL A 62 -21.66 8.69 -0.66
N PRO A 63 -21.16 9.32 0.41
CA PRO A 63 -21.72 9.12 1.76
C PRO A 63 -23.21 9.45 1.86
N THR A 64 -23.62 10.57 1.29
CA THR A 64 -25.03 11.03 1.18
C THR A 64 -25.24 11.70 -0.18
N PHE A 65 -26.49 11.71 -0.68
CA PHE A 65 -26.83 12.46 -1.91
C PHE A 65 -26.46 13.93 -1.80
N LYS A 66 -26.76 14.56 -0.66
CA LYS A 66 -26.41 15.96 -0.41
C LYS A 66 -24.93 16.20 -0.58
N HIS A 67 -24.09 15.34 0.01
CA HIS A 67 -22.62 15.43 -0.13
C HIS A 67 -22.18 15.26 -1.59
N GLY A 68 -22.70 14.25 -2.28
CA GLY A 68 -22.41 14.00 -3.70
C GLY A 68 -22.75 15.20 -4.58
N LEU A 69 -23.96 15.73 -4.44
CA LEU A 69 -24.46 16.84 -5.26
C LEU A 69 -23.80 18.19 -4.94
N THR A 70 -23.32 18.41 -3.71
CA THR A 70 -22.65 19.66 -3.33
C THR A 70 -21.15 19.65 -3.52
N ASN A 71 -20.48 18.50 -3.45
CA ASN A 71 -19.02 18.41 -3.45
C ASN A 71 -18.47 17.62 -4.64
N THR A 72 -18.82 16.33 -4.77
CA THR A 72 -18.21 15.44 -5.76
C THR A 72 -18.63 15.79 -7.19
N ILE A 73 -19.92 15.87 -7.46
CA ILE A 73 -20.45 16.10 -8.80
C ILE A 73 -20.05 17.45 -9.36
N PRO A 74 -20.17 18.60 -8.64
CA PRO A 74 -19.74 19.89 -9.15
C PRO A 74 -18.26 19.93 -9.51
N GLY A 75 -17.39 19.25 -8.73
CA GLY A 75 -15.96 19.11 -9.02
C GLY A 75 -15.68 18.37 -10.33
N LEU A 76 -16.37 17.23 -10.56
CA LEU A 76 -16.28 16.48 -11.81
C LEU A 76 -16.73 17.31 -13.01
N LEU A 77 -17.88 17.96 -12.91
CA LEU A 77 -18.45 18.76 -14.01
C LEU A 77 -17.62 20.01 -14.31
N ALA A 78 -17.04 20.66 -13.30
CA ALA A 78 -16.14 21.79 -13.48
C ALA A 78 -14.87 21.38 -14.26
N ALA A 79 -14.30 20.21 -13.97
CA ALA A 79 -13.18 19.65 -14.71
C ALA A 79 -13.56 19.37 -16.17
N TRP A 80 -14.69 18.71 -16.40
CA TRP A 80 -15.19 18.39 -17.72
C TRP A 80 -15.44 19.65 -18.57
N LYS A 81 -16.03 20.70 -17.96
CA LYS A 81 -16.22 21.99 -18.61
C LYS A 81 -14.89 22.59 -19.08
N ARG A 82 -13.84 22.56 -18.25
CA ARG A 82 -12.50 23.03 -18.65
C ARG A 82 -11.90 22.23 -19.81
N TRP A 83 -12.30 20.95 -19.95
CA TRP A 83 -11.85 20.08 -21.04
C TRP A 83 -12.76 20.14 -22.28
N GLY A 84 -13.71 21.09 -22.31
CA GLY A 84 -14.60 21.32 -23.46
C GLY A 84 -15.86 20.46 -23.49
N PHE A 85 -16.19 19.74 -22.41
CA PHE A 85 -17.47 19.00 -22.32
C PHE A 85 -18.56 19.93 -21.81
N ILE A 86 -19.63 20.05 -22.60
CA ILE A 86 -20.70 21.04 -22.38
C ILE A 86 -21.98 20.29 -21.97
N ASN A 87 -22.62 20.75 -20.88
CA ASN A 87 -23.92 20.25 -20.44
C ASN A 87 -25.01 20.54 -21.52
N GLY A 88 -25.84 19.57 -21.81
CA GLY A 88 -26.84 19.61 -22.87
C GLY A 88 -26.34 19.14 -24.23
N ILE A 89 -25.03 19.14 -24.49
CA ILE A 89 -24.41 18.68 -25.75
C ILE A 89 -23.70 17.34 -25.56
N HIS A 90 -22.83 17.25 -24.56
CA HIS A 90 -22.02 16.06 -24.33
C HIS A 90 -22.55 15.20 -23.18
N TYR A 91 -23.18 15.81 -22.20
CA TYR A 91 -23.82 15.13 -21.09
C TYR A 91 -25.03 15.91 -20.56
N VAL A 92 -25.89 15.24 -19.83
CA VAL A 92 -26.95 15.83 -19.02
C VAL A 92 -26.99 15.16 -17.65
N ILE A 93 -27.44 15.90 -16.63
CA ILE A 93 -27.55 15.41 -15.27
C ILE A 93 -28.95 15.68 -14.69
N GLY A 94 -29.50 14.72 -13.95
CA GLY A 94 -30.76 14.86 -13.21
C GLY A 94 -31.99 15.07 -14.10
N ARG A 95 -31.91 14.74 -15.37
CA ARG A 95 -33.02 14.89 -16.31
C ARG A 95 -32.89 13.92 -17.49
N LYS A 96 -34.01 13.68 -18.16
CA LYS A 96 -34.06 12.82 -19.36
C LYS A 96 -33.12 13.34 -20.45
N PRO A 97 -32.28 12.46 -21.04
CA PRO A 97 -31.35 12.84 -22.10
C PRO A 97 -32.10 13.23 -23.40
N PRO A 98 -31.51 14.14 -24.20
CA PRO A 98 -32.05 14.47 -25.53
C PRO A 98 -32.15 13.24 -26.42
N LYS A 99 -33.09 13.27 -27.39
CA LYS A 99 -33.28 12.18 -28.39
C LYS A 99 -32.03 11.95 -29.25
N SER A 100 -31.13 12.93 -29.36
CA SER A 100 -29.87 12.83 -30.10
C SER A 100 -28.82 11.98 -29.38
N PHE A 101 -29.00 11.70 -28.10
CA PHE A 101 -28.07 10.84 -27.36
C PHE A 101 -28.34 9.37 -27.72
N ALA A 102 -27.27 8.58 -27.80
CA ALA A 102 -27.40 7.14 -27.91
C ALA A 102 -28.10 6.54 -26.68
N LYS A 103 -28.79 5.43 -26.86
CA LYS A 103 -29.44 4.73 -25.76
C LYS A 103 -28.41 3.92 -24.95
N PRO A 104 -28.54 3.86 -23.62
CA PRO A 104 -27.78 2.94 -22.80
C PRO A 104 -28.15 1.47 -23.08
N ILE A 105 -27.26 0.52 -22.78
CA ILE A 105 -27.54 -0.92 -22.89
C ILE A 105 -28.65 -1.31 -21.90
N THR A 106 -28.63 -0.73 -20.69
CA THR A 106 -29.72 -0.86 -19.72
C THR A 106 -30.23 0.53 -19.40
N GLU A 107 -31.49 0.81 -19.71
CA GLU A 107 -32.10 2.11 -19.45
C GLU A 107 -32.32 2.27 -17.93
N PRO A 108 -31.86 3.37 -17.30
CA PRO A 108 -32.16 3.64 -15.91
C PRO A 108 -33.67 3.87 -15.72
N HIS A 109 -34.21 3.40 -14.59
CA HIS A 109 -35.65 3.52 -14.29
C HIS A 109 -36.08 5.00 -14.17
N ASP A 110 -35.18 5.80 -13.59
CA ASP A 110 -35.36 7.25 -13.46
C ASP A 110 -34.04 7.98 -13.75
N CYS A 111 -34.12 9.28 -14.03
CA CYS A 111 -32.96 10.08 -14.40
C CYS A 111 -32.53 11.08 -13.30
N GLU A 112 -33.19 11.12 -12.15
CA GLU A 112 -32.96 12.15 -11.11
C GLU A 112 -31.53 12.16 -10.58
N HIS A 113 -30.95 10.97 -10.40
CA HIS A 113 -29.59 10.81 -9.87
C HIS A 113 -28.61 10.21 -10.90
N VAL A 114 -28.81 10.54 -12.18
CA VAL A 114 -28.06 9.97 -13.30
C VAL A 114 -27.37 11.06 -14.10
N ILE A 115 -26.12 10.82 -14.47
CA ILE A 115 -25.40 11.56 -15.50
C ILE A 115 -25.50 10.74 -16.78
N SER A 116 -26.19 11.23 -17.80
CA SER A 116 -26.28 10.61 -19.13
C SER A 116 -25.29 11.26 -20.07
N PHE A 117 -24.53 10.47 -20.82
CA PHE A 117 -23.53 10.90 -21.77
C PHE A 117 -23.97 10.66 -23.20
N TYR A 118 -23.55 11.50 -24.15
CA TYR A 118 -24.04 11.48 -25.54
C TYR A 118 -23.91 10.12 -26.24
N ASN A 119 -22.95 9.28 -25.84
CA ASN A 119 -22.72 7.95 -26.41
C ASN A 119 -23.53 6.83 -25.74
N GLY A 120 -24.52 7.17 -24.93
CA GLY A 120 -25.38 6.24 -24.20
C GLY A 120 -24.83 5.73 -22.88
N SER A 121 -23.58 6.03 -22.52
CA SER A 121 -23.09 5.65 -21.19
C SER A 121 -23.74 6.51 -20.11
N VAL A 122 -23.96 5.90 -18.94
CA VAL A 122 -24.58 6.55 -17.79
C VAL A 122 -23.76 6.34 -16.52
N ALA A 123 -23.80 7.30 -15.61
CA ALA A 123 -23.25 7.18 -14.28
C ALA A 123 -24.36 7.43 -13.25
N VAL A 124 -24.64 6.43 -12.42
CA VAL A 124 -25.65 6.49 -11.36
C VAL A 124 -24.98 6.98 -10.07
N ILE A 125 -25.56 7.96 -9.42
CA ILE A 125 -25.13 8.43 -8.10
C ILE A 125 -25.78 7.52 -7.06
N ILE A 126 -24.93 6.79 -6.33
CA ILE A 126 -25.33 5.81 -5.31
C ILE A 126 -25.02 6.41 -3.94
N SER A 127 -26.04 6.54 -3.11
CA SER A 127 -25.89 7.07 -1.74
C SER A 127 -25.98 5.96 -0.71
N GLN A 128 -25.11 6.01 0.29
CA GLN A 128 -25.07 5.02 1.38
C GLN A 128 -26.15 5.23 2.45
N ASP A 129 -26.82 6.39 2.48
CA ASP A 129 -27.93 6.65 3.39
C ASP A 129 -29.25 6.01 2.94
N ARG A 130 -29.32 5.50 1.69
CA ARG A 130 -30.49 4.77 1.16
C ARG A 130 -30.12 3.31 0.88
N PRO A 131 -30.56 2.35 1.72
CA PRO A 131 -30.37 0.91 1.47
C PRO A 131 -30.99 0.48 0.14
N GLY A 132 -30.33 -0.44 -0.55
CA GLY A 132 -30.82 -1.02 -1.81
C GLY A 132 -30.70 -0.13 -3.04
N SER A 133 -30.09 1.04 -2.97
CA SER A 133 -29.93 1.97 -4.11
C SER A 133 -29.06 1.40 -5.26
N SER A 134 -28.28 0.38 -4.99
CA SER A 134 -27.47 -0.35 -5.98
C SER A 134 -27.99 -1.74 -6.32
N ASN A 135 -29.01 -2.23 -5.59
CA ASN A 135 -29.60 -3.54 -5.88
C ASN A 135 -30.22 -3.55 -7.29
N SER A 136 -29.98 -4.60 -8.03
CA SER A 136 -30.45 -4.78 -9.41
C SER A 136 -29.68 -3.96 -10.48
N LEU A 137 -28.66 -3.19 -10.12
CA LEU A 137 -27.80 -2.52 -11.10
C LEU A 137 -26.72 -3.47 -11.62
N THR A 138 -26.43 -3.37 -12.92
CA THR A 138 -25.23 -3.98 -13.50
C THR A 138 -24.23 -2.87 -13.83
N LEU A 139 -23.25 -2.70 -12.94
CA LEU A 139 -22.26 -1.64 -13.07
C LEU A 139 -21.01 -2.15 -13.78
N SER A 140 -20.41 -1.33 -14.61
CA SER A 140 -19.17 -1.63 -15.33
C SER A 140 -17.95 -0.96 -14.72
N TRP A 141 -18.14 -0.04 -13.81
CA TRP A 141 -17.09 0.64 -13.03
C TRP A 141 -17.68 1.35 -11.82
N LEU A 142 -16.84 1.60 -10.81
CA LEU A 142 -17.20 2.31 -9.60
C LEU A 142 -16.20 3.42 -9.29
N LEU A 143 -16.70 4.59 -8.95
CA LEU A 143 -15.97 5.63 -8.21
C LEU A 143 -16.54 5.69 -6.79
N ILE A 144 -15.70 5.53 -5.79
CA ILE A 144 -16.05 5.67 -4.38
C ILE A 144 -15.31 6.90 -3.86
N ASP A 145 -16.04 7.96 -3.58
CA ASP A 145 -15.47 9.22 -3.10
C ASP A 145 -15.74 9.39 -1.61
N GLU A 146 -14.77 10.01 -0.90
CA GLU A 146 -14.77 10.17 0.55
C GLU A 146 -14.96 8.83 1.30
N ALA A 147 -14.20 7.82 0.91
CA ALA A 147 -14.33 6.43 1.36
C ALA A 147 -14.31 6.25 2.88
N LYS A 148 -13.65 7.14 3.63
CA LYS A 148 -13.62 7.12 5.10
C LYS A 148 -14.99 7.30 5.77
N PHE A 149 -15.99 7.82 5.04
CA PHE A 149 -17.35 7.99 5.51
C PHE A 149 -18.32 6.94 4.95
N ILE A 150 -17.82 6.03 4.11
CA ILE A 150 -18.59 4.93 3.51
C ILE A 150 -18.62 3.75 4.49
N ASP A 151 -19.80 3.18 4.70
CA ASP A 151 -19.97 1.93 5.44
C ASP A 151 -19.54 0.76 4.56
N TYR A 152 -18.45 0.07 4.98
CA TYR A 152 -17.87 -0.99 4.18
C TYR A 152 -18.77 -2.23 4.07
N ASP A 153 -19.49 -2.58 5.12
CA ASP A 153 -20.37 -3.74 5.12
C ASP A 153 -21.46 -3.57 4.08
N LYS A 154 -22.13 -2.41 4.06
CA LYS A 154 -23.11 -2.09 3.02
C LYS A 154 -22.50 -2.06 1.61
N LEU A 155 -21.30 -1.51 1.47
CA LEU A 155 -20.61 -1.47 0.20
C LEU A 155 -20.31 -2.88 -0.31
N LYS A 156 -19.84 -3.77 0.57
CA LYS A 156 -19.50 -5.17 0.27
C LYS A 156 -20.72 -5.99 -0.09
N ASP A 157 -21.81 -5.80 0.62
CA ASP A 157 -23.01 -6.62 0.46
C ASP A 157 -23.87 -6.18 -0.73
N GLU A 158 -23.92 -4.88 -1.06
CA GLU A 158 -24.83 -4.36 -2.06
C GLU A 158 -24.10 -3.87 -3.33
N THR A 159 -23.11 -2.99 -3.18
CA THR A 159 -22.57 -2.21 -4.31
C THR A 159 -21.42 -2.90 -5.05
N LEU A 160 -20.49 -3.53 -4.31
CA LEU A 160 -19.37 -4.24 -4.95
C LEU A 160 -19.84 -5.42 -5.81
N PRO A 161 -20.82 -6.25 -5.39
CA PRO A 161 -21.36 -7.31 -6.23
C PRO A 161 -22.05 -6.78 -7.51
N ALA A 162 -22.67 -5.59 -7.45
CA ALA A 162 -23.29 -4.95 -8.60
C ALA A 162 -22.28 -4.56 -9.71
N ASN A 163 -20.96 -4.44 -9.37
CA ASN A 163 -19.89 -4.15 -10.33
C ASN A 163 -19.50 -5.39 -11.17
N GLY A 164 -20.47 -6.11 -11.67
CA GLY A 164 -20.32 -7.29 -12.50
C GLY A 164 -19.83 -7.02 -13.93
N GLY A 165 -19.98 -5.80 -14.43
CA GLY A 165 -19.67 -5.38 -15.80
C GLY A 165 -20.46 -6.13 -16.87
N ILE A 166 -20.24 -5.74 -18.13
CA ILE A 166 -20.87 -6.39 -19.27
C ILE A 166 -19.78 -7.08 -20.10
N ARG A 167 -19.49 -8.34 -19.77
CA ARG A 167 -18.38 -9.12 -20.36
C ARG A 167 -18.51 -9.27 -21.89
N SER A 168 -19.71 -9.43 -22.41
CA SER A 168 -19.96 -9.57 -23.84
C SER A 168 -19.50 -8.35 -24.65
N PHE A 169 -19.61 -7.15 -24.10
CA PHE A 169 -19.21 -5.90 -24.75
C PHE A 169 -17.81 -5.43 -24.33
N PHE A 170 -17.47 -5.53 -23.05
CA PHE A 170 -16.29 -4.87 -22.49
C PHE A 170 -15.27 -5.82 -21.84
N GLY A 171 -15.48 -7.13 -21.86
CA GLY A 171 -14.66 -8.11 -21.15
C GLY A 171 -13.17 -8.14 -21.53
N ARG A 172 -12.79 -7.50 -22.65
CA ARG A 172 -11.38 -7.35 -23.06
C ARG A 172 -10.75 -6.03 -22.65
N ARG A 173 -11.48 -5.17 -21.95
CA ARG A 173 -11.01 -3.83 -21.51
C ARG A 173 -10.55 -3.90 -20.08
N SER A 174 -9.35 -3.36 -19.79
CA SER A 174 -8.80 -3.33 -18.44
C SER A 174 -9.60 -2.49 -17.45
N PHE A 175 -10.42 -1.59 -17.93
CA PHE A 175 -11.27 -0.71 -17.14
C PHE A 175 -12.69 -1.23 -16.91
N ASN A 176 -13.08 -2.35 -17.52
CA ASN A 176 -14.30 -3.07 -17.14
C ASN A 176 -14.12 -3.63 -15.72
N HIS A 177 -15.12 -3.53 -14.87
CA HIS A 177 -15.06 -3.77 -13.41
C HIS A 177 -14.11 -2.85 -12.62
N SER A 178 -13.64 -1.76 -13.21
CA SER A 178 -12.67 -0.91 -12.52
C SER A 178 -13.28 -0.21 -11.31
N ILE A 179 -12.46 -0.08 -10.26
CA ILE A 179 -12.83 0.58 -9.02
C ILE A 179 -11.82 1.67 -8.71
N MET A 180 -12.30 2.87 -8.43
CA MET A 180 -11.48 3.96 -7.91
C MET A 180 -12.00 4.37 -6.54
N ILE A 181 -11.14 4.30 -5.53
CA ILE A 181 -11.42 4.66 -4.15
C ILE A 181 -10.60 5.89 -3.79
N LEU A 182 -11.26 6.96 -3.37
CA LEU A 182 -10.65 8.22 -3.01
C LEU A 182 -11.02 8.59 -1.57
N SER A 183 -10.03 9.01 -0.80
CA SER A 183 -10.24 9.53 0.56
C SER A 183 -9.06 10.42 0.97
N ASP A 184 -9.21 11.13 2.07
CA ASP A 184 -8.09 11.56 2.90
C ASP A 184 -7.86 10.51 4.01
N MET A 185 -6.78 10.68 4.81
CA MET A 185 -6.41 9.72 5.83
C MET A 185 -7.53 9.60 6.89
N PRO A 186 -8.04 8.39 7.16
CA PRO A 186 -9.08 8.19 8.16
C PRO A 186 -8.54 8.40 9.58
N GLN A 187 -9.44 8.78 10.48
CA GLN A 187 -9.16 8.97 11.91
C GLN A 187 -9.87 7.92 12.79
N THR A 188 -10.64 7.03 12.18
CA THR A 188 -11.42 6.01 12.88
C THR A 188 -11.21 4.64 12.26
N LYS A 189 -11.26 3.58 13.06
CA LYS A 189 -11.17 2.19 12.59
C LYS A 189 -12.22 1.89 11.52
N LYS A 190 -13.47 2.28 11.73
CA LYS A 190 -14.55 2.05 10.76
C LYS A 190 -14.30 2.72 9.42
N GLY A 191 -13.63 3.88 9.40
CA GLY A 191 -13.31 4.61 8.18
C GLY A 191 -12.03 4.16 7.47
N SER A 192 -11.28 3.20 8.03
CA SER A 192 -9.95 2.82 7.53
C SER A 192 -9.96 1.57 6.62
N TRP A 193 -11.10 1.00 6.32
CA TRP A 193 -11.28 -0.24 5.57
C TRP A 193 -10.51 -0.30 4.23
N PHE A 194 -10.35 0.82 3.54
CA PHE A 194 -9.66 0.85 2.24
C PHE A 194 -8.12 0.84 2.36
N LEU A 195 -7.56 1.00 3.56
CA LEU A 195 -6.10 1.00 3.75
C LEU A 195 -5.49 -0.39 3.52
N HIS A 196 -6.27 -1.46 3.69
CA HIS A 196 -5.81 -2.83 3.43
C HIS A 196 -5.45 -3.10 1.96
N TYR A 197 -5.93 -2.27 1.03
CA TYR A 197 -5.53 -2.38 -0.38
C TYR A 197 -4.03 -2.12 -0.61
N ARG A 198 -3.32 -1.55 0.37
CA ARG A 198 -1.87 -1.43 0.34
C ARG A 198 -1.19 -2.79 0.21
N GLU A 199 -1.66 -3.78 0.95
CA GLU A 199 -1.13 -5.15 0.95
C GLU A 199 -1.46 -5.92 -0.34
N LYS A 200 -2.55 -5.54 -1.01
CA LYS A 200 -2.98 -6.14 -2.29
C LYS A 200 -2.24 -5.56 -3.51
N MET A 201 -1.39 -4.54 -3.31
CA MET A 201 -0.63 -3.94 -4.40
C MET A 201 0.62 -4.78 -4.69
N ASP A 202 0.67 -5.33 -5.90
CA ASP A 202 1.87 -5.94 -6.43
C ASP A 202 2.79 -4.85 -7.01
N VAL A 203 3.90 -4.60 -6.32
CA VAL A 203 4.85 -3.53 -6.67
C VAL A 203 5.55 -3.84 -7.99
N GLU A 204 5.92 -5.10 -8.24
CA GLU A 204 6.59 -5.53 -9.48
C GLU A 204 5.68 -5.35 -10.69
N LEU A 205 4.40 -5.71 -10.55
CA LEU A 205 3.41 -5.49 -11.59
C LEU A 205 3.22 -3.99 -11.90
N ILE A 206 3.25 -3.13 -10.89
CA ILE A 206 3.15 -1.68 -11.08
C ILE A 206 4.39 -1.14 -11.83
N GLU A 207 5.59 -1.59 -11.49
CA GLU A 207 6.81 -1.19 -12.21
C GLU A 207 6.79 -1.73 -13.66
N ALA A 208 6.35 -2.97 -13.89
CA ALA A 208 6.18 -3.52 -15.23
C ALA A 208 5.17 -2.69 -16.08
N ILE A 209 4.08 -2.20 -15.47
CA ILE A 209 3.14 -1.30 -16.14
C ILE A 209 3.83 0.02 -16.52
N LYS A 210 4.62 0.62 -15.62
CA LYS A 210 5.35 1.87 -15.91
C LYS A 210 6.33 1.68 -17.07
N ALA A 211 7.10 0.59 -17.05
CA ALA A 211 8.03 0.24 -18.11
C ALA A 211 7.32 0.07 -19.46
N ALA A 212 6.21 -0.68 -19.50
CA ALA A 212 5.43 -0.88 -20.72
C ALA A 212 4.85 0.45 -21.26
N VAL A 213 4.37 1.33 -20.39
CA VAL A 213 3.87 2.66 -20.79
C VAL A 213 4.98 3.52 -21.38
N TYR A 214 6.17 3.51 -20.77
CA TYR A 214 7.33 4.23 -21.29
C TYR A 214 7.74 3.71 -22.68
N GLU A 215 7.80 2.41 -22.87
CA GLU A 215 8.14 1.81 -24.15
C GLU A 215 7.12 2.13 -25.24
N ILE A 216 5.83 2.06 -24.93
CA ILE A 216 4.75 2.50 -25.81
C ILE A 216 4.92 3.98 -26.19
N TRP A 217 5.26 4.83 -25.23
CA TRP A 217 5.51 6.26 -25.49
C TRP A 217 6.72 6.43 -26.43
N ARG A 218 7.82 5.72 -26.19
CA ARG A 218 9.03 5.75 -27.04
C ARG A 218 8.72 5.38 -28.49
N ILE A 219 7.97 4.29 -28.70
CA ILE A 219 7.55 3.86 -30.03
C ILE A 219 6.63 4.90 -30.68
N LYS A 220 5.69 5.50 -29.93
CA LYS A 220 4.81 6.55 -30.44
C LYS A 220 5.59 7.80 -30.85
N GLN A 221 6.61 8.21 -30.08
CA GLN A 221 7.49 9.33 -30.48
C GLN A 221 8.25 9.02 -31.77
N ARG A 222 8.79 7.80 -31.91
CA ARG A 222 9.44 7.38 -33.15
C ARG A 222 8.50 7.38 -34.35
N ILE A 223 7.28 6.89 -34.19
CA ILE A 223 6.24 6.95 -35.24
C ILE A 223 5.89 8.41 -35.57
N LYS A 224 5.77 9.29 -34.57
CA LYS A 224 5.52 10.71 -34.77
C LYS A 224 6.64 11.38 -35.56
N SER A 225 7.91 11.13 -35.24
CA SER A 225 9.08 11.61 -35.97
C SER A 225 9.09 11.15 -37.42
N LEU A 226 8.84 9.85 -37.69
CA LEU A 226 8.76 9.32 -39.05
C LEU A 226 7.65 10.00 -39.86
N ARG A 227 6.47 10.23 -39.26
CA ARG A 227 5.37 10.96 -39.90
C ARG A 227 5.74 12.40 -40.23
N SER A 228 6.40 13.10 -39.31
CA SER A 228 6.83 14.48 -39.55
C SER A 228 7.85 14.59 -40.67
N SER A 229 8.67 13.56 -40.86
CA SER A 229 9.64 13.44 -41.96
C SER A 229 9.06 12.83 -43.23
N GLN A 230 7.75 12.59 -43.30
CA GLN A 230 7.05 11.92 -44.41
C GLN A 230 7.61 10.53 -44.77
N LEU A 231 8.29 9.87 -43.83
CA LEU A 231 8.83 8.53 -44.02
C LEU A 231 7.80 7.44 -43.73
N PRO A 232 7.85 6.30 -44.44
CA PRO A 232 6.94 5.19 -44.19
C PRO A 232 7.15 4.61 -42.78
N ILE A 233 6.04 4.28 -42.11
CA ILE A 233 6.10 3.67 -40.78
C ILE A 233 6.34 2.16 -40.94
N PRO A 234 7.47 1.62 -40.43
CA PRO A 234 7.79 0.20 -40.51
C PRO A 234 6.73 -0.67 -39.84
N ASN A 235 6.38 -1.80 -40.48
CA ASN A 235 5.35 -2.71 -39.97
C ASN A 235 5.69 -3.32 -38.60
N HIS A 236 6.98 -3.54 -38.30
CA HIS A 236 7.40 -4.05 -37.00
C HIS A 236 7.03 -3.10 -35.86
N LEU A 237 7.16 -1.77 -36.00
CA LEU A 237 6.75 -0.81 -34.97
C LEU A 237 5.23 -0.88 -34.68
N ARG A 238 4.42 -1.08 -35.72
CA ARG A 238 2.96 -1.24 -35.55
C ARG A 238 2.62 -2.57 -34.86
N LYS A 239 3.34 -3.67 -35.18
CA LYS A 239 3.16 -4.97 -34.53
C LYS A 239 3.59 -4.88 -33.04
N GLN A 240 4.76 -4.31 -32.79
CA GLN A 240 5.28 -4.10 -31.43
C GLN A 240 4.33 -3.26 -30.57
N LEU A 241 3.83 -2.15 -31.10
CA LEU A 241 2.87 -1.31 -30.39
C LEU A 241 1.60 -2.09 -30.04
N ARG A 242 1.03 -2.85 -30.97
CA ARG A 242 -0.18 -3.68 -30.71
C ARG A 242 0.08 -4.75 -29.65
N HIS A 243 1.25 -5.39 -29.68
CA HIS A 243 1.63 -6.40 -28.69
C HIS A 243 1.74 -5.78 -27.29
N LEU A 244 2.45 -4.65 -27.16
CA LEU A 244 2.62 -3.93 -25.90
C LEU A 244 1.29 -3.39 -25.36
N ASP A 245 0.42 -2.83 -26.24
CA ASP A 245 -0.91 -2.37 -25.82
C ASP A 245 -1.77 -3.52 -25.27
N LYS A 246 -1.72 -4.71 -25.92
CA LYS A 246 -2.43 -5.90 -25.43
C LYS A 246 -1.91 -6.35 -24.07
N ARG A 247 -0.58 -6.43 -23.91
CA ARG A 247 0.07 -6.82 -22.65
C ARG A 247 -0.22 -5.81 -21.54
N LEU A 248 -0.08 -4.52 -21.83
CA LEU A 248 -0.42 -3.46 -20.88
C LEU A 248 -1.86 -3.54 -20.41
N ASN A 249 -2.80 -3.82 -21.33
CA ASN A 249 -4.20 -3.99 -20.97
C ASN A 249 -4.42 -5.22 -20.06
N GLN A 250 -3.71 -6.32 -20.29
CA GLN A 250 -3.75 -7.51 -19.41
C GLN A 250 -3.20 -7.20 -18.02
N MET A 251 -2.02 -6.58 -17.91
CA MET A 251 -1.43 -6.17 -16.64
C MET A 251 -2.36 -5.24 -15.85
N ARG A 252 -2.92 -4.23 -16.50
CA ARG A 252 -3.85 -3.29 -15.88
C ARG A 252 -5.14 -3.92 -15.38
N SER A 253 -5.62 -4.98 -16.04
CA SER A 253 -6.90 -5.64 -15.68
C SER A 253 -6.85 -6.36 -14.32
N VAL A 254 -5.67 -6.71 -13.83
CA VAL A 254 -5.47 -7.39 -12.54
C VAL A 254 -4.75 -6.51 -11.52
N ALA A 255 -4.26 -5.34 -11.92
CA ALA A 255 -3.46 -4.48 -11.07
C ALA A 255 -4.30 -3.78 -10.00
N VAL A 256 -3.75 -3.76 -8.80
CA VAL A 256 -4.17 -2.89 -7.70
C VAL A 256 -3.11 -1.81 -7.52
N TYR A 257 -3.52 -0.55 -7.55
CA TYR A 257 -2.64 0.58 -7.30
C TYR A 257 -3.09 1.34 -6.06
N TYR A 258 -2.27 1.29 -5.02
CA TYR A 258 -2.48 2.01 -3.77
C TYR A 258 -1.38 3.04 -3.57
N LYS A 259 -1.74 4.29 -3.25
CA LYS A 259 -0.76 5.32 -2.86
C LYS A 259 -1.35 6.35 -1.90
N GLU A 260 -0.46 6.81 -1.02
CA GLU A 260 -0.70 7.90 -0.08
C GLU A 260 0.06 9.14 -0.55
N TYR A 261 -0.60 10.32 -0.54
CA TYR A 261 -0.01 11.58 -1.01
C TYR A 261 -0.37 12.73 -0.07
N SER A 262 0.61 13.50 0.32
CA SER A 262 0.37 14.74 1.09
C SER A 262 -0.12 15.89 0.19
N SER A 263 -0.71 16.92 0.80
CA SER A 263 -1.04 18.16 0.10
C SER A 263 0.19 18.89 -0.45
N ILE A 264 1.38 18.57 0.07
CA ILE A 264 2.66 19.11 -0.40
C ILE A 264 2.93 18.76 -1.86
N GLU A 265 2.46 17.61 -2.33
CA GLU A 265 2.58 17.21 -3.75
C GLU A 265 1.87 18.18 -4.71
N ASN A 266 1.00 19.04 -4.19
CA ASN A 266 0.31 20.10 -4.93
C ASN A 266 0.78 21.52 -4.55
N LEU A 267 1.94 21.64 -3.91
CA LEU A 267 2.47 22.89 -3.38
C LEU A 267 2.59 23.97 -4.45
N GLN A 268 2.92 23.58 -5.68
CA GLN A 268 3.07 24.49 -6.82
C GLN A 268 1.78 25.29 -7.12
N LEU A 269 0.61 24.68 -6.90
CA LEU A 269 -0.69 25.34 -7.08
C LEU A 269 -1.20 25.99 -5.79
N LEU A 270 -0.89 25.40 -4.63
CA LEU A 270 -1.38 25.86 -3.33
C LEU A 270 -0.57 27.02 -2.76
N GLY A 271 0.74 27.05 -3.04
CA GLY A 271 1.70 27.93 -2.41
C GLY A 271 2.03 27.56 -0.95
N GLU A 272 3.20 27.97 -0.48
CA GLU A 272 3.62 27.69 0.92
C GLU A 272 2.72 28.36 1.96
N GLY A 273 2.13 29.49 1.63
CA GLY A 273 1.22 30.21 2.52
C GLY A 273 0.04 29.36 2.98
N TYR A 274 -0.53 28.56 2.08
CA TYR A 274 -1.61 27.65 2.42
C TYR A 274 -1.18 26.60 3.47
N ILE A 275 -0.01 25.98 3.29
CA ILE A 275 0.47 24.96 4.23
C ILE A 275 0.77 25.58 5.61
N LYS A 276 1.40 26.78 5.62
CA LYS A 276 1.69 27.52 6.85
C LYS A 276 0.40 27.92 7.57
N GLN A 277 -0.61 28.37 6.84
CA GLN A 277 -1.92 28.70 7.38
C GLN A 277 -2.59 27.46 7.98
N MET A 278 -2.65 26.34 7.25
CA MET A 278 -3.26 25.11 7.74
C MET A 278 -2.55 24.57 9.00
N LYS A 279 -1.22 24.70 9.06
CA LYS A 279 -0.44 24.31 10.25
C LYS A 279 -0.79 25.15 11.48
N ARG A 280 -1.13 26.43 11.29
CA ARG A 280 -1.52 27.34 12.37
C ARG A 280 -2.98 27.12 12.81
N ASP A 281 -3.89 26.93 11.86
CA ASP A 281 -5.34 26.98 12.08
C ASP A 281 -5.94 25.62 12.43
N LEU A 282 -5.27 24.50 12.08
CA LEU A 282 -5.73 23.15 12.37
C LEU A 282 -5.08 22.57 13.64
N THR A 283 -5.79 21.65 14.30
CA THR A 283 -5.16 20.84 15.34
C THR A 283 -4.01 20.02 14.76
N PRO A 284 -2.96 19.71 15.53
CA PRO A 284 -1.84 18.88 15.05
C PRO A 284 -2.31 17.57 14.41
N LEU A 285 -3.29 16.90 15.01
CA LEU A 285 -3.90 15.67 14.50
C LEU A 285 -4.53 15.87 13.12
N THR A 286 -5.37 16.89 12.99
CA THR A 286 -6.04 17.19 11.71
C THR A 286 -5.05 17.63 10.63
N PHE A 287 -4.01 18.37 11.01
CA PHE A 287 -2.97 18.77 10.07
C PHE A 287 -2.20 17.54 9.54
N GLN A 288 -1.80 16.64 10.42
CA GLN A 288 -1.10 15.41 10.04
C GLN A 288 -1.95 14.50 9.14
N THR A 289 -3.21 14.25 9.51
CA THR A 289 -4.09 13.36 8.72
C THR A 289 -4.60 14.01 7.43
N SER A 290 -5.16 15.21 7.53
CA SER A 290 -5.89 15.82 6.40
C SER A 290 -5.00 16.60 5.44
N ILE A 291 -3.82 17.06 5.86
CA ILE A 291 -2.88 17.81 5.02
C ILE A 291 -1.68 16.95 4.66
N LEU A 292 -1.01 16.37 5.65
CA LEU A 292 0.19 15.56 5.39
C LEU A 292 -0.15 14.13 4.96
N CYS A 293 -1.40 13.70 5.11
CA CYS A 293 -1.85 12.34 4.81
C CYS A 293 -1.05 11.28 5.57
N GLN A 294 -0.66 11.60 6.81
CA GLN A 294 0.08 10.69 7.65
C GLN A 294 -0.90 9.78 8.41
N ARG A 295 -0.60 8.50 8.45
CA ARG A 295 -1.25 7.59 9.37
C ARG A 295 -0.88 7.98 10.78
N ILE A 296 -1.85 8.02 11.67
CA ILE A 296 -1.62 8.37 13.06
C ILE A 296 -1.93 7.15 13.91
N GLY A 297 -0.89 6.71 14.59
CA GLY A 297 -1.04 5.96 15.81
C GLY A 297 -1.54 6.89 16.90
N ILE A 298 -2.80 6.75 17.32
CA ILE A 298 -3.41 7.62 18.32
C ILE A 298 -3.03 7.12 19.70
N ALA A 299 -1.87 7.52 20.20
CA ALA A 299 -1.62 7.42 21.62
C ALA A 299 -0.95 8.70 22.11
N LYS A 300 -1.76 9.62 22.63
CA LYS A 300 -1.26 10.83 23.30
C LYS A 300 -0.33 10.48 24.48
N ASP A 301 -0.48 9.27 25.05
CA ASP A 301 0.32 8.65 26.10
C ASP A 301 0.66 7.21 25.68
N GLY A 302 1.37 7.04 24.55
CA GLY A 302 1.72 5.73 23.99
C GLY A 302 2.64 4.92 24.89
N PHE A 303 2.58 3.60 24.76
CA PHE A 303 3.45 2.68 25.51
C PHE A 303 4.94 2.95 25.24
N TYR A 304 5.27 3.45 24.04
CA TYR A 304 6.63 3.83 23.62
C TYR A 304 6.81 5.35 23.57
N SER A 305 6.43 6.05 24.63
CA SER A 305 6.36 7.52 24.70
C SER A 305 7.69 8.24 24.44
N SER A 306 8.83 7.57 24.65
CA SER A 306 10.18 8.12 24.44
C SER A 306 10.71 7.91 23.02
N MET A 307 10.01 7.17 22.14
CA MET A 307 10.38 7.04 20.75
C MET A 307 10.19 8.37 20.01
N LYS A 308 11.21 8.80 19.27
CA LYS A 308 11.24 10.05 18.51
C LYS A 308 11.67 9.80 17.07
N GLU A 309 11.50 10.77 16.19
CA GLU A 309 11.91 10.68 14.79
C GLU A 309 13.41 10.36 14.62
N ARG A 310 14.26 10.84 15.52
CA ARG A 310 15.70 10.53 15.51
C ARG A 310 16.05 9.05 15.68
N HIS A 311 15.10 8.21 16.10
CA HIS A 311 15.28 6.76 16.24
C HIS A 311 14.94 5.99 14.97
N LYS A 312 14.65 6.70 13.88
CA LYS A 312 14.40 6.16 12.56
C LYS A 312 15.49 6.62 11.61
N TYR A 313 15.93 5.74 10.72
CA TYR A 313 16.95 6.04 9.71
C TYR A 313 16.63 5.36 8.39
N ASP A 314 17.26 5.82 7.33
CA ASP A 314 17.17 5.23 6.01
C ASP A 314 18.51 4.59 5.67
N ALA A 315 18.52 3.36 5.17
CA ALA A 315 19.72 2.58 4.92
C ALA A 315 19.65 1.75 3.64
N SER A 316 19.04 2.28 2.57
CA SER A 316 19.07 1.64 1.26
C SER A 316 20.38 1.93 0.54
N ASP A 317 20.95 0.91 -0.06
CA ASP A 317 22.05 1.08 -1.01
C ASP A 317 21.47 1.52 -2.37
N PHE A 318 21.39 2.83 -2.55
CA PHE A 318 20.83 3.43 -3.77
C PHE A 318 21.68 3.15 -5.01
N GLU A 319 23.00 3.01 -4.89
CA GLU A 319 23.88 2.72 -6.02
C GLU A 319 23.61 1.30 -6.54
N ARG A 320 23.38 0.37 -5.64
CA ARG A 320 23.06 -1.02 -5.98
C ARG A 320 21.66 -1.17 -6.53
N LEU A 321 20.69 -0.43 -6.00
CA LEU A 321 19.34 -0.36 -6.57
C LEU A 321 19.37 0.28 -7.98
N ASP A 322 20.14 1.33 -8.18
CA ASP A 322 20.32 1.98 -9.49
C ASP A 322 21.01 1.06 -10.50
N GLU A 323 22.01 0.27 -10.08
CA GLU A 323 22.62 -0.75 -10.93
C GLU A 323 21.65 -1.87 -11.30
N PHE A 324 20.82 -2.31 -10.35
CA PHE A 324 19.76 -3.27 -10.58
C PHE A 324 18.77 -2.75 -11.63
N PHE A 325 18.26 -1.55 -11.46
CA PHE A 325 17.38 -0.91 -12.43
C PHE A 325 18.07 -0.66 -13.78
N LYS A 326 19.33 -0.31 -13.82
CA LYS A 326 20.10 -0.14 -15.06
C LYS A 326 20.28 -1.47 -15.79
N ARG A 327 20.54 -2.58 -15.12
CA ARG A 327 20.68 -3.92 -15.73
C ARG A 327 19.36 -4.44 -16.31
N GLU A 328 18.24 -4.18 -15.68
CA GLU A 328 16.93 -4.53 -16.27
C GLU A 328 16.58 -3.70 -17.51
N TRP A 329 17.16 -2.51 -17.68
CA TRP A 329 16.92 -1.62 -18.82
C TRP A 329 17.83 -1.90 -20.02
N VAL A 330 18.89 -2.66 -19.87
CA VAL A 330 19.69 -3.20 -20.98
C VAL A 330 19.00 -4.47 -21.51
N ILE A 331 17.79 -4.30 -22.03
CA ILE A 331 17.26 -5.25 -23.01
C ILE A 331 18.09 -5.01 -24.27
N GLY A 332 19.04 -5.91 -24.48
CA GLY A 332 19.95 -5.88 -25.62
C GLY A 332 19.19 -5.73 -26.93
N ASP A 333 19.83 -5.09 -27.86
CA ASP A 333 19.43 -4.90 -29.27
C ASP A 333 19.36 -6.24 -30.08
N SER A 334 19.42 -7.37 -29.39
CA SER A 334 19.34 -8.72 -29.94
C SER A 334 17.92 -9.26 -29.81
N GLY A 335 17.28 -9.29 -30.93
CA GLY A 335 16.03 -9.91 -31.35
C GLY A 335 15.19 -10.61 -30.28
N LEU A 336 14.03 -10.01 -29.97
CA LEU A 336 12.95 -10.65 -29.22
C LEU A 336 12.54 -11.96 -29.89
N ASN A 337 12.92 -13.09 -29.35
CA ASN A 337 12.29 -14.36 -29.63
C ASN A 337 10.85 -14.33 -29.08
N PRO A 338 9.82 -14.62 -29.87
CA PRO A 338 8.43 -14.54 -29.44
C PRO A 338 8.04 -15.53 -28.34
N ASP A 339 8.86 -16.53 -28.06
CA ASP A 339 8.62 -17.57 -27.05
C ASP A 339 9.28 -17.33 -25.69
N ASN A 340 10.12 -16.30 -25.55
CA ASN A 340 10.58 -15.91 -24.24
C ASN A 340 9.44 -15.12 -23.54
N SER A 341 8.62 -15.84 -22.77
CA SER A 341 7.96 -15.26 -21.63
C SER A 341 8.98 -14.39 -20.90
N ILE A 342 8.71 -13.08 -20.75
CA ILE A 342 9.46 -12.26 -19.80
C ILE A 342 9.14 -12.90 -18.46
N THR A 343 9.99 -13.78 -18.00
CA THR A 343 10.08 -14.13 -16.60
C THR A 343 10.35 -12.80 -15.92
N THR A 344 9.40 -12.33 -15.12
CA THR A 344 9.61 -11.31 -14.09
C THR A 344 10.96 -11.62 -13.49
N SER A 345 11.86 -10.65 -13.48
CA SER A 345 13.24 -10.89 -13.09
C SER A 345 13.27 -11.68 -11.81
N GLN A 346 13.97 -12.80 -11.82
CA GLN A 346 14.08 -13.74 -10.72
C GLN A 346 15.05 -13.24 -9.63
N PHE A 347 15.19 -11.92 -9.48
CA PHE A 347 15.99 -11.36 -8.39
C PHE A 347 15.07 -10.82 -7.32
N PRO A 348 14.80 -11.62 -6.27
CA PRO A 348 14.07 -11.13 -5.10
C PRO A 348 14.85 -9.96 -4.51
N ILE A 349 14.13 -8.92 -4.07
CA ILE A 349 14.70 -7.89 -3.19
C ILE A 349 15.14 -8.61 -1.92
N ASP A 350 16.43 -8.72 -1.70
CA ASP A 350 17.04 -9.41 -0.57
C ASP A 350 17.87 -8.44 0.30
N SER A 351 18.44 -8.96 1.39
CA SER A 351 19.26 -8.19 2.34
C SER A 351 20.51 -7.56 1.74
N THR A 352 20.86 -7.85 0.48
CA THR A 352 22.01 -7.23 -0.19
C THR A 352 21.75 -5.78 -0.57
N ALA A 353 20.48 -5.35 -0.59
CA ALA A 353 20.10 -3.95 -0.79
C ALA A 353 20.12 -3.13 0.52
N ASP A 354 20.39 -3.74 1.67
CA ASP A 354 20.41 -3.10 2.98
C ASP A 354 21.85 -2.71 3.36
N ALA A 355 22.13 -1.40 3.43
CA ALA A 355 23.44 -0.89 3.81
C ALA A 355 23.72 -0.97 5.33
N ASP A 356 22.73 -1.31 6.14
CA ASP A 356 22.82 -1.37 7.61
C ASP A 356 22.99 -2.78 8.19
N VAL A 357 23.01 -3.80 7.35
CA VAL A 357 23.19 -5.19 7.75
C VAL A 357 24.66 -5.59 7.67
N ASN A 358 25.24 -5.98 8.81
CA ASN A 358 26.58 -6.58 8.81
C ASN A 358 26.48 -8.08 8.47
N PRO A 359 26.93 -8.52 7.29
CA PRO A 359 26.76 -9.91 6.87
C PRO A 359 27.62 -10.92 7.63
N LEU A 360 28.57 -10.48 8.43
CA LEU A 360 29.47 -11.31 9.25
C LEU A 360 28.98 -11.47 10.70
N ALA A 361 28.05 -10.65 11.14
CA ALA A 361 27.48 -10.72 12.48
C ALA A 361 26.22 -11.60 12.50
N PRO A 362 25.91 -12.28 13.62
CA PRO A 362 24.65 -13.00 13.73
C PRO A 362 23.45 -12.07 13.68
N LEU A 363 22.30 -12.62 13.31
CA LEU A 363 21.04 -11.91 13.34
C LEU A 363 20.29 -12.22 14.63
N CYS A 364 19.94 -11.19 15.40
CA CYS A 364 19.14 -11.35 16.62
C CYS A 364 17.66 -11.21 16.26
N ILE A 365 16.83 -12.12 16.76
CA ILE A 365 15.38 -12.08 16.51
C ILE A 365 14.58 -12.18 17.80
N GLY A 366 13.47 -11.46 17.83
CA GLY A 366 12.35 -11.63 18.74
C GLY A 366 11.10 -11.93 17.93
N MET A 367 10.22 -12.75 18.48
CA MET A 367 9.00 -13.20 17.79
C MET A 367 7.78 -13.05 18.67
N ASP A 368 6.63 -12.91 18.05
CA ASP A 368 5.32 -13.08 18.64
C ASP A 368 4.52 -14.12 17.86
N TYR A 369 3.81 -14.99 18.57
CA TYR A 369 3.17 -16.20 18.04
C TYR A 369 1.67 -16.13 18.32
N ASN A 370 0.86 -16.05 17.28
CA ASN A 370 -0.59 -16.02 17.39
C ASN A 370 -1.26 -16.87 16.31
N ALA A 371 -2.50 -17.25 16.53
CA ALA A 371 -3.26 -18.03 15.55
C ALA A 371 -3.49 -17.26 14.23
N ASN A 372 -3.67 -15.94 14.31
CA ASN A 372 -4.05 -15.11 13.18
C ASN A 372 -2.90 -14.34 12.53
N ILE A 373 -1.86 -14.02 13.30
CA ILE A 373 -0.70 -13.31 12.80
C ILE A 373 0.55 -13.74 13.58
N ASN A 374 1.65 -13.95 12.87
CA ASN A 374 2.94 -14.22 13.45
C ASN A 374 3.94 -13.18 12.99
N TRP A 375 4.82 -12.74 13.88
CA TRP A 375 5.76 -11.63 13.59
C TRP A 375 7.18 -11.96 14.03
N ILE A 376 8.17 -11.66 13.15
CA ILE A 376 9.61 -11.65 13.47
C ILE A 376 10.10 -10.21 13.41
N VAL A 377 10.81 -9.78 14.44
CA VAL A 377 11.59 -8.53 14.41
C VAL A 377 13.06 -8.90 14.48
N CYS A 378 13.83 -8.47 13.47
CA CYS A 378 15.24 -8.74 13.32
C CYS A 378 16.07 -7.50 13.64
N GLY A 379 17.15 -7.66 14.39
CA GLY A 379 18.07 -6.59 14.72
C GLY A 379 19.50 -7.05 14.90
N GLN A 380 20.42 -6.08 14.82
CA GLN A 380 21.85 -6.30 15.09
C GLN A 380 22.34 -5.25 16.10
N PRO A 381 22.85 -5.68 17.26
CA PRO A 381 23.55 -4.79 18.18
C PRO A 381 24.88 -4.31 17.58
N SER A 382 25.14 -3.00 17.65
CA SER A 382 26.39 -2.38 17.22
C SER A 382 26.79 -1.26 18.20
N GLY A 383 27.79 -1.50 19.02
CA GLY A 383 28.17 -0.59 20.09
C GLY A 383 27.04 -0.34 21.08
N ARG A 384 26.56 0.91 21.17
CA ARG A 384 25.40 1.30 21.99
C ARG A 384 24.07 1.35 21.23
N ARG A 385 24.05 0.87 20.00
CA ARG A 385 22.84 0.87 19.17
C ARG A 385 22.32 -0.55 18.98
N LEU A 386 21.01 -0.70 18.99
CA LEU A 386 20.33 -1.84 18.41
C LEU A 386 19.70 -1.37 17.10
N ASN A 387 20.29 -1.74 15.98
CA ASN A 387 19.69 -1.49 14.68
C ASN A 387 18.62 -2.56 14.41
N VAL A 388 17.36 -2.16 14.41
CA VAL A 388 16.23 -2.98 13.97
C VAL A 388 16.21 -2.91 12.46
N VAL A 389 16.79 -3.93 11.82
CA VAL A 389 17.10 -3.90 10.39
C VAL A 389 15.88 -4.26 9.54
N LYS A 390 15.07 -5.24 9.99
CA LYS A 390 13.83 -5.60 9.27
C LYS A 390 12.84 -6.33 10.15
N SER A 391 11.56 -6.16 9.86
CA SER A 391 10.48 -6.97 10.41
C SER A 391 9.74 -7.73 9.30
N PHE A 392 9.25 -8.92 9.66
CA PHE A 392 8.46 -9.82 8.81
C PHE A 392 7.20 -10.22 9.55
N TYR A 393 6.11 -10.41 8.82
CA TYR A 393 4.90 -11.01 9.38
C TYR A 393 4.15 -11.83 8.34
N VAL A 394 3.36 -12.78 8.83
CA VAL A 394 2.40 -13.54 8.03
C VAL A 394 1.05 -13.51 8.72
N LYS A 395 -0.03 -13.41 7.94
CA LYS A 395 -1.42 -13.47 8.40
C LYS A 395 -2.01 -14.84 8.11
N PHE A 396 -3.18 -15.14 8.73
CA PHE A 396 -3.91 -16.38 8.56
C PHE A 396 -3.89 -16.93 7.12
N GLU A 397 -3.83 -18.23 7.02
CA GLU A 397 -3.42 -19.22 6.05
C GLU A 397 -1.92 -19.47 6.04
N ARG A 398 -1.06 -18.45 6.18
CA ARG A 398 0.39 -18.64 6.37
C ARG A 398 0.73 -18.66 7.86
N LYS A 399 1.62 -19.55 8.25
CA LYS A 399 2.00 -19.82 9.65
C LYS A 399 3.49 -19.60 9.90
N LEU A 400 3.97 -20.08 11.07
CA LEU A 400 5.37 -19.93 11.47
C LEU A 400 6.38 -20.50 10.46
N PRO A 401 6.18 -21.67 9.84
CA PRO A 401 7.15 -22.18 8.87
C PRO A 401 7.32 -21.25 7.67
N GLU A 402 6.23 -20.73 7.11
CA GLU A 402 6.28 -19.80 5.98
C GLU A 402 6.91 -18.46 6.37
N LEU A 403 6.72 -18.01 7.61
CA LEU A 403 7.36 -16.80 8.13
C LEU A 403 8.88 -16.96 8.23
N VAL A 404 9.33 -18.11 8.75
CA VAL A 404 10.77 -18.43 8.82
C VAL A 404 11.35 -18.61 7.43
N ALA A 405 10.62 -19.23 6.50
CA ALA A 405 11.06 -19.36 5.11
C ALA A 405 11.26 -18.00 4.43
N ASP A 406 10.33 -17.03 4.61
CA ASP A 406 10.46 -15.67 4.09
C ASP A 406 11.70 -14.96 4.66
N PHE A 407 11.95 -15.10 5.96
CA PHE A 407 13.16 -14.59 6.60
C PHE A 407 14.43 -15.19 5.98
N CYS A 408 14.48 -16.51 5.85
CA CYS A 408 15.63 -17.23 5.30
C CYS A 408 15.88 -16.88 3.82
N ALA A 409 14.82 -16.71 3.04
CA ALA A 409 14.90 -16.28 1.66
C ALA A 409 15.48 -14.87 1.54
N TYR A 410 15.00 -13.92 2.35
CA TYR A 410 15.48 -12.55 2.36
C TYR A 410 16.95 -12.43 2.75
N TYR A 411 17.40 -13.19 3.75
CA TYR A 411 18.77 -13.24 4.22
C TYR A 411 19.61 -14.34 3.56
N SER A 412 19.20 -14.80 2.36
CA SER A 412 19.91 -15.87 1.63
C SER A 412 21.38 -15.54 1.37
N ALA A 413 21.71 -14.28 1.08
CA ALA A 413 23.05 -13.79 0.85
C ALA A 413 23.86 -13.47 2.13
N HIS A 414 23.23 -13.55 3.32
CA HIS A 414 23.91 -13.29 4.59
C HIS A 414 24.96 -14.37 4.88
N ARG A 415 26.18 -13.97 5.20
CA ARG A 415 27.32 -14.91 5.33
C ARG A 415 27.29 -15.70 6.63
N ASN A 416 27.01 -15.02 7.74
CA ASN A 416 26.87 -15.68 9.05
C ASN A 416 25.48 -16.27 9.20
N LYS A 417 25.33 -17.56 8.97
CA LYS A 417 24.05 -18.27 9.08
C LYS A 417 23.66 -18.61 10.53
N THR A 418 23.94 -17.71 11.47
CA THR A 418 23.56 -17.84 12.88
C THR A 418 22.46 -16.85 13.23
N VAL A 419 21.37 -17.38 13.80
CA VAL A 419 20.27 -16.62 14.39
C VAL A 419 20.33 -16.76 15.90
N VAL A 420 20.31 -15.64 16.62
CA VAL A 420 20.12 -15.60 18.09
C VAL A 420 18.64 -15.38 18.35
N PHE A 421 17.97 -16.43 18.79
CA PHE A 421 16.53 -16.43 19.01
C PHE A 421 16.20 -16.18 20.49
N TYR A 422 15.67 -15.00 20.78
CA TYR A 422 15.19 -14.63 22.11
C TYR A 422 13.72 -15.02 22.28
N TYR A 423 13.40 -15.74 23.36
CA TYR A 423 12.05 -16.19 23.65
C TYR A 423 11.78 -16.26 25.16
N ASP A 424 10.53 -16.13 25.53
CA ASP A 424 10.07 -16.30 26.91
C ASP A 424 9.21 -17.58 27.05
N SER A 425 8.63 -17.81 28.22
CA SER A 425 7.86 -19.03 28.50
C SER A 425 6.61 -19.20 27.62
N THR A 426 6.17 -18.18 26.88
CA THR A 426 5.06 -18.31 25.93
C THR A 426 5.40 -19.19 24.74
N ALA A 427 6.69 -19.24 24.34
CA ALA A 427 7.18 -20.12 23.29
C ALA A 427 7.15 -21.62 23.65
N LEU A 428 7.06 -21.94 24.92
CA LEU A 428 7.01 -23.32 25.45
C LEU A 428 5.57 -23.83 25.59
N GLY A 429 4.57 -23.04 25.21
CA GLY A 429 3.17 -23.39 25.25
C GLY A 429 2.74 -24.20 24.03
N GLY A 430 2.05 -25.33 24.26
CA GLY A 430 1.55 -26.22 23.21
C GLY A 430 0.13 -25.91 22.75
N ASN A 431 -0.20 -24.65 22.41
CA ASN A 431 -1.54 -24.27 21.94
C ASN A 431 -1.80 -24.53 20.45
N TYR A 432 -0.87 -25.09 19.71
CA TYR A 432 -1.15 -25.68 18.40
C TYR A 432 -1.66 -27.12 18.61
N ALA A 433 -2.97 -27.25 18.68
CA ALA A 433 -3.70 -28.50 18.96
C ALA A 433 -3.53 -29.63 17.91
N VAL A 434 -2.46 -29.66 17.16
CA VAL A 434 -2.25 -30.66 16.10
C VAL A 434 -0.99 -31.52 16.32
N ASN A 435 0.02 -31.01 17.05
CA ASN A 435 1.22 -31.78 17.39
C ASN A 435 1.69 -31.40 18.81
N ASP A 436 2.22 -32.35 19.58
CA ASP A 436 2.83 -32.16 20.92
C ASP A 436 4.10 -31.25 20.92
N GLN A 437 4.28 -30.40 19.90
CA GLN A 437 5.47 -29.58 19.71
C GLN A 437 5.18 -28.13 20.13
N ASP A 438 6.10 -27.56 20.90
CA ASP A 438 6.04 -26.16 21.27
C ASP A 438 6.49 -25.22 20.11
N PHE A 439 6.15 -23.94 20.20
CA PHE A 439 6.52 -22.94 19.19
C PHE A 439 8.04 -22.85 19.00
N ARG A 440 8.82 -22.92 20.09
CA ARG A 440 10.28 -22.90 20.07
C ARG A 440 10.83 -24.02 19.18
N TRP A 441 10.33 -25.24 19.35
CA TRP A 441 10.77 -26.39 18.55
C TRP A 441 10.50 -26.18 17.05
N VAL A 442 9.29 -25.74 16.71
CA VAL A 442 8.89 -25.49 15.32
C VAL A 442 9.80 -24.45 14.67
N ILE A 443 10.08 -23.36 15.37
CA ILE A 443 10.91 -22.26 14.85
C ILE A 443 12.36 -22.73 14.64
N ILE A 444 12.95 -23.39 15.64
CA ILE A 444 14.35 -23.86 15.56
C ILE A 444 14.48 -24.86 14.40
N HIS A 445 13.59 -25.84 14.34
CA HIS A 445 13.63 -26.86 13.31
C HIS A 445 13.49 -26.28 11.90
N GLU A 446 12.62 -25.28 11.71
CA GLU A 446 12.44 -24.64 10.41
C GLU A 446 13.66 -23.81 10.00
N PHE A 447 14.32 -23.10 10.91
CA PHE A 447 15.59 -22.43 10.65
C PHE A 447 16.70 -23.43 10.26
N GLU A 448 16.83 -24.51 11.00
CA GLU A 448 17.80 -25.58 10.72
C GLU A 448 17.56 -26.23 9.35
N ARG A 449 16.30 -26.46 9.00
CA ARG A 449 15.90 -26.97 7.68
C ARG A 449 16.34 -26.06 6.53
N HIS A 450 16.40 -24.75 6.76
CA HIS A 450 16.92 -23.76 5.81
C HIS A 450 18.45 -23.51 5.92
N GLY A 451 19.16 -24.34 6.69
CA GLY A 451 20.63 -24.28 6.83
C GLY A 451 21.12 -23.18 7.77
N TRP A 452 20.25 -22.68 8.67
CA TRP A 452 20.66 -21.72 9.68
C TRP A 452 20.93 -22.45 11.02
N ARG A 453 21.93 -21.95 11.74
CA ARG A 453 22.19 -22.34 13.14
C ARG A 453 21.39 -21.42 14.04
N VAL A 454 20.67 -21.99 15.00
CA VAL A 454 19.92 -21.25 16.00
C VAL A 454 20.64 -21.34 17.35
N GLU A 455 20.93 -20.18 17.91
CA GLU A 455 21.34 -20.02 19.29
C GLU A 455 20.15 -19.49 20.08
N ASP A 456 19.46 -20.38 20.77
CA ASP A 456 18.25 -20.04 21.50
C ASP A 456 18.56 -19.52 22.91
N VAL A 457 17.94 -18.41 23.28
CA VAL A 457 18.15 -17.71 24.56
C VAL A 457 16.84 -17.54 25.29
N TYR A 458 16.67 -18.31 26.35
CA TYR A 458 15.48 -18.25 27.19
C TYR A 458 15.50 -17.05 28.13
N LEU A 459 14.49 -16.18 28.06
CA LEU A 459 14.37 -14.96 28.85
C LEU A 459 13.63 -15.15 30.19
N GLY A 460 13.10 -16.34 30.44
CA GLY A 460 12.27 -16.63 31.60
C GLY A 460 10.78 -16.35 31.37
N ASN A 461 10.07 -16.00 32.44
CA ASN A 461 8.67 -15.59 32.33
C ASN A 461 8.53 -14.20 31.65
N PRO A 462 7.40 -13.94 30.97
CA PRO A 462 7.15 -12.64 30.37
C PRO A 462 7.32 -11.50 31.38
N MET A 463 8.13 -10.51 31.00
CA MET A 463 8.34 -9.31 31.83
C MET A 463 7.03 -8.56 32.00
N ARG A 464 6.77 -8.03 33.19
CA ARG A 464 5.57 -7.23 33.45
C ARG A 464 5.52 -5.97 32.58
N HIS A 465 4.32 -5.56 32.19
CA HIS A 465 4.14 -4.44 31.27
C HIS A 465 4.70 -3.10 31.81
N ASP A 466 4.61 -2.85 33.11
CA ASP A 466 5.18 -1.68 33.75
C ASP A 466 6.72 -1.67 33.72
N GLU A 467 7.36 -2.82 33.92
CA GLU A 467 8.80 -3.00 33.80
C GLU A 467 9.27 -2.85 32.34
N LYS A 468 8.54 -3.47 31.38
CA LYS A 468 8.79 -3.31 29.93
C LYS A 468 8.73 -1.84 29.53
N TYR A 469 7.69 -1.13 29.98
CA TYR A 469 7.52 0.30 29.69
C TYR A 469 8.74 1.11 30.13
N LEU A 470 9.17 0.92 31.39
CA LEU A 470 10.33 1.64 31.92
C LEU A 470 11.61 1.29 31.17
N LEU A 471 11.90 0.00 31.00
CA LEU A 471 13.11 -0.47 30.35
C LEU A 471 13.25 0.08 28.92
N ILE A 472 12.21 -0.05 28.11
CA ILE A 472 12.25 0.32 26.69
C ILE A 472 12.28 1.84 26.51
N ASN A 473 11.48 2.59 27.30
CA ASN A 473 11.53 4.05 27.23
C ASN A 473 12.85 4.64 27.75
N GLN A 474 13.49 4.02 28.73
CA GLN A 474 14.85 4.39 29.15
C GLN A 474 15.86 4.05 28.03
N GLY A 475 15.66 2.96 27.28
CA GLY A 475 16.45 2.63 26.10
C GLY A 475 16.37 3.72 25.04
N PHE A 476 15.16 4.13 24.64
CA PHE A 476 14.94 5.25 23.73
C PHE A 476 15.55 6.58 24.25
N ALA A 477 15.57 6.77 25.56
CA ALA A 477 16.20 7.94 26.18
C ALA A 477 17.74 7.84 26.28
N GLY A 478 18.35 6.72 25.85
CA GLY A 478 19.79 6.47 25.90
C GLY A 478 20.32 6.17 27.31
N LYS A 479 19.45 5.81 28.26
CA LYS A 479 19.80 5.50 29.66
C LYS A 479 20.08 4.00 29.90
N GLN A 480 19.90 3.17 28.89
CA GLN A 480 20.20 1.74 28.88
C GLN A 480 21.49 1.48 28.07
N ARG A 481 21.98 0.25 28.09
CA ARG A 481 23.14 -0.18 27.32
C ARG A 481 22.91 0.02 25.82
N LEU A 482 21.72 -0.36 25.30
CA LEU A 482 21.35 -0.24 23.91
C LEU A 482 20.26 0.82 23.70
N MET A 483 20.41 1.63 22.66
CA MET A 483 19.38 2.52 22.15
C MET A 483 18.84 1.94 20.84
N PRO A 484 17.53 1.68 20.72
CA PRO A 484 16.97 1.11 19.51
C PRO A 484 16.82 2.17 18.41
N PHE A 485 17.16 1.75 17.18
CA PHE A 485 17.00 2.52 15.95
C PHE A 485 16.36 1.63 14.88
N PHE A 486 15.47 2.18 14.09
CA PHE A 486 14.67 1.44 13.11
C PHE A 486 15.03 1.87 11.70
N ASN A 487 15.37 0.91 10.84
CA ASN A 487 15.41 1.13 9.41
C ASN A 487 14.00 1.39 8.91
N ARG A 488 13.71 2.62 8.49
CA ARG A 488 12.37 3.08 8.13
C ARG A 488 11.76 2.28 6.97
N GLN A 489 12.56 1.94 5.98
CA GLN A 489 12.07 1.29 4.76
C GLN A 489 11.66 -0.16 5.00
N ASN A 490 12.34 -0.83 5.93
CA ASN A 490 12.14 -2.25 6.22
C ASN A 490 11.24 -2.51 7.44
N ASN A 491 10.80 -1.45 8.15
CA ASN A 491 10.02 -1.56 9.38
C ASN A 491 8.84 -0.58 9.44
N ASP A 492 8.30 -0.16 8.30
CA ASP A 492 7.18 0.79 8.26
C ASP A 492 5.99 0.33 9.11
N ASP A 493 5.60 -0.94 8.97
CA ASP A 493 4.46 -1.51 9.69
C ASP A 493 4.74 -1.67 11.18
N LEU A 494 5.98 -2.06 11.56
CA LEU A 494 6.41 -2.13 12.95
C LEU A 494 6.46 -0.75 13.60
N ILE A 495 7.01 0.25 12.91
CA ILE A 495 7.05 1.63 13.38
C ILE A 495 5.63 2.16 13.63
N LEU A 496 4.72 1.84 12.72
CA LEU A 496 3.32 2.20 12.85
C LEU A 496 2.68 1.54 14.08
N ALA A 497 2.89 0.23 14.27
CA ALA A 497 2.40 -0.50 15.43
C ALA A 497 2.96 0.06 16.75
N ILE A 498 4.26 0.38 16.81
CA ILE A 498 4.91 1.01 17.97
C ILE A 498 4.31 2.39 18.29
N GLN A 499 4.06 3.20 17.28
CA GLN A 499 3.44 4.53 17.45
C GLN A 499 1.97 4.47 17.84
N SER A 500 1.28 3.38 17.47
CA SER A 500 -0.13 3.15 17.77
C SER A 500 -0.38 2.48 19.11
N ALA A 501 0.64 1.87 19.70
CA ALA A 501 0.52 1.13 20.95
C ALA A 501 0.13 2.03 22.13
N GLY A 502 -1.12 1.91 22.57
CA GLY A 502 -1.69 2.65 23.69
C GLY A 502 -1.35 2.05 25.06
N VAL A 503 -1.74 2.77 26.10
CA VAL A 503 -1.66 2.32 27.49
C VAL A 503 -3.06 2.20 28.07
N ALA A 504 -3.39 1.02 28.60
CA ALA A 504 -4.62 0.78 29.34
C ALA A 504 -4.32 0.65 30.84
N ARG A 505 -5.20 1.21 31.68
CA ARG A 505 -5.12 1.02 33.15
C ARG A 505 -5.68 -0.33 33.54
N GLY A 506 -4.88 -1.13 34.27
CA GLY A 506 -5.30 -2.41 34.85
C GLY A 506 -5.32 -2.35 36.38
N ARG A 507 -5.79 -3.43 37.04
CA ARG A 507 -5.84 -3.54 38.52
C ARG A 507 -4.46 -3.46 39.18
N LEU A 508 -3.41 -3.89 38.48
CA LEU A 508 -2.02 -3.99 38.99
C LEU A 508 -1.08 -2.97 38.36
N GLY A 509 -1.58 -1.86 37.83
CA GLY A 509 -0.79 -0.86 37.12
C GLY A 509 -1.27 -0.67 35.68
N PHE A 510 -0.45 -0.08 34.84
CA PHE A 510 -0.76 0.07 33.42
C PHE A 510 -0.21 -1.09 32.57
N ARG A 511 -0.87 -1.37 31.47
CA ARG A 511 -0.50 -2.39 30.51
C ARG A 511 -0.60 -1.83 29.10
N LYS A 512 0.03 -2.51 28.13
CA LYS A 512 -0.19 -2.23 26.71
C LYS A 512 -1.66 -2.44 26.39
N ASP A 513 -2.26 -1.51 25.65
CA ASP A 513 -3.67 -1.62 25.27
C ASP A 513 -3.81 -2.63 24.11
N LYS A 514 -4.46 -3.74 24.39
CA LYS A 514 -4.77 -4.83 23.44
C LYS A 514 -6.25 -4.85 23.04
N ALA A 515 -7.00 -3.78 23.31
CA ALA A 515 -8.42 -3.74 22.97
C ALA A 515 -8.67 -3.83 21.46
N GLY A 516 -7.73 -3.33 20.64
CA GLY A 516 -7.80 -3.42 19.18
C GLY A 516 -7.75 -4.86 18.65
N GLU A 517 -7.01 -5.75 19.30
CA GLU A 517 -6.86 -7.15 18.89
C GLU A 517 -8.16 -7.96 19.02
N LYS A 518 -8.98 -7.63 20.01
CA LYS A 518 -10.24 -8.34 20.29
C LYS A 518 -11.38 -7.99 19.33
N LEU A 519 -11.23 -6.90 18.56
CA LEU A 519 -12.24 -6.43 17.62
C LEU A 519 -12.03 -6.94 16.20
N ALA A 520 -10.97 -7.68 15.96
CA ALA A 520 -10.55 -8.08 14.64
C ALA A 520 -10.72 -9.60 14.48
N GLU A 521 -11.87 -10.00 13.98
CA GLU A 521 -12.17 -11.40 13.58
C GLU A 521 -12.07 -11.60 12.06
N THR A 522 -11.63 -10.59 11.28
CA THR A 522 -11.63 -10.63 9.82
C THR A 522 -10.22 -10.49 9.24
N GLU A 523 -10.00 -11.00 8.01
CA GLU A 523 -8.77 -10.86 7.21
C GLU A 523 -8.32 -9.41 6.98
N GLU A 524 -9.18 -8.44 7.29
CA GLU A 524 -8.99 -7.01 7.10
C GLU A 524 -8.41 -6.30 8.33
N ASP A 525 -7.84 -7.07 9.27
CA ASP A 525 -7.24 -6.52 10.48
C ASP A 525 -6.02 -5.65 10.15
N LEU A 526 -6.11 -4.39 10.55
CA LEU A 526 -5.06 -3.41 10.29
C LEU A 526 -3.96 -3.51 11.34
N LEU A 527 -2.71 -3.54 10.91
CA LEU A 527 -1.54 -3.70 11.76
C LEU A 527 -1.40 -2.62 12.83
N GLU A 528 -1.89 -1.39 12.57
CA GLU A 528 -1.92 -0.30 13.54
C GLU A 528 -2.83 -0.54 14.75
N HIS A 529 -3.69 -1.55 14.70
CA HIS A 529 -4.58 -1.93 15.81
C HIS A 529 -4.08 -3.16 16.56
N ARG A 530 -2.93 -3.71 16.17
CA ARG A 530 -2.37 -4.93 16.76
C ARG A 530 -1.08 -4.63 17.52
N THR A 531 -0.80 -5.43 18.54
CA THR A 531 0.41 -5.32 19.34
C THR A 531 1.44 -6.41 19.07
N ASP A 532 1.13 -7.38 18.19
CA ASP A 532 2.00 -8.52 17.90
C ASP A 532 3.42 -8.10 17.48
N GLY A 533 3.55 -7.18 16.51
CA GLY A 533 4.86 -6.67 16.10
C GLY A 533 5.60 -5.95 17.23
N THR A 534 4.86 -5.27 18.11
CA THR A 534 5.45 -4.58 19.27
C THR A 534 5.86 -5.55 20.37
N ASP A 535 5.17 -6.69 20.54
CA ASP A 535 5.55 -7.73 21.48
C ASP A 535 6.78 -8.49 20.99
N ALA A 536 6.89 -8.74 19.68
CA ALA A 536 8.11 -9.27 19.05
C ALA A 536 9.32 -8.33 19.25
N PHE A 537 9.12 -7.01 19.06
CA PHE A 537 10.15 -6.00 19.32
C PHE A 537 10.56 -5.97 20.80
N ASP A 538 9.60 -6.03 21.73
CA ASP A 538 9.89 -6.05 23.17
C ASP A 538 10.82 -7.24 23.51
N THR A 539 10.50 -8.42 22.96
CA THR A 539 11.28 -9.65 23.18
C THR A 539 12.70 -9.51 22.64
N LEU A 540 12.86 -8.97 21.41
CA LEU A 540 14.16 -8.68 20.82
C LEU A 540 14.97 -7.69 21.68
N TYR A 541 14.35 -6.56 22.06
CA TYR A 541 15.03 -5.52 22.81
C TYR A 541 15.48 -6.01 24.19
N ILE A 542 14.59 -6.68 24.92
CA ILE A 542 14.90 -7.27 26.26
C ILE A 542 16.03 -8.28 26.13
N GLY A 543 15.96 -9.15 25.12
CA GLY A 543 16.99 -10.15 24.85
C GLY A 543 18.33 -9.52 24.58
N CYS A 544 18.42 -8.63 23.60
CA CYS A 544 19.66 -7.93 23.27
C CYS A 544 20.21 -7.10 24.42
N GLU A 545 19.35 -6.45 25.24
CA GLU A 545 19.78 -5.60 26.36
C GLU A 545 20.32 -6.41 27.54
N LYS A 546 19.60 -7.45 27.96
CA LYS A 546 19.91 -8.22 29.19
C LYS A 546 20.78 -9.45 28.92
N PHE A 547 20.72 -10.05 27.76
CA PHE A 547 21.41 -11.29 27.38
C PHE A 547 22.23 -11.08 26.09
N PRO A 548 23.28 -10.22 26.13
CA PRO A 548 24.08 -9.95 24.96
C PRO A 548 24.74 -11.25 24.46
N TYR A 549 24.59 -11.52 23.17
CA TYR A 549 25.28 -12.61 22.53
C TYR A 549 26.81 -12.38 22.65
N ARG A 550 27.51 -13.41 23.11
CA ARG A 550 28.97 -13.44 23.14
C ARG A 550 29.41 -14.61 22.27
N GLU A 551 30.14 -14.32 21.20
CA GLU A 551 30.81 -15.38 20.48
C GLU A 551 31.69 -16.18 21.45
N SER A 552 31.46 -17.49 21.57
CA SER A 552 32.38 -18.38 22.28
C SER A 552 33.67 -18.47 21.46
N VAL A 553 34.66 -17.68 21.84
CA VAL A 553 36.01 -17.88 21.33
C VAL A 553 36.53 -19.18 21.91
N SER A 554 36.44 -20.28 21.13
CA SER A 554 37.17 -21.50 21.44
C SER A 554 38.67 -21.17 21.25
N ILE A 555 39.36 -20.90 22.35
CA ILE A 555 40.82 -20.88 22.36
C ILE A 555 41.23 -22.32 22.12
N PRO A 556 41.90 -22.64 21.00
CA PRO A 556 42.46 -23.98 20.84
C PRO A 556 43.51 -24.17 21.93
N MET A 557 43.24 -25.05 22.88
CA MET A 557 44.25 -25.56 23.79
C MET A 557 45.21 -26.43 22.98
N SER A 558 46.08 -25.81 22.23
CA SER A 558 47.22 -26.50 21.62
C SER A 558 48.47 -26.30 22.50
N GLY A 559 48.81 -27.36 23.20
CA GLY A 559 50.20 -27.65 23.55
C GLY A 559 50.78 -26.99 24.76
N ILE A 560 50.54 -27.61 25.92
CA ILE A 560 51.62 -27.74 26.90
C ILE A 560 51.77 -29.27 27.14
N LEU A 561 52.71 -29.87 26.46
CA LEU A 561 53.42 -31.04 26.85
C LEU A 561 54.90 -30.71 26.80
#